data_6e8bed80f486ad332301a816b7876d9f
#
_entry.id   6e8bed80f486ad332301a816b7876d9f
#
_cell.length_a   1.000
_cell.length_b   1.000
_cell.length_c   1.000
_cell.angle_alpha   90.00
_cell.angle_beta   90.00
_cell.angle_gamma   90.00
#
_symmetry.space_group_name_H-M   'P 1'
#
loop_
_entity.id
_entity.type
_entity.pdbx_description
1 polymer ?
#
loop_
_entity_poly.entity_id
_entity_poly.type
_entity_poly.pdbx_seq_one_letter_code
_entity_poly.pdbx_strand_id
1 'polypeptide(L)'
;VNSEIKVKDDVIIKPSALVYLLKGDELSANLRLINTTNTDKNLTINVASSKNLNIKTQENANLKPFENKAFVLKISALETGAGEYNVTISDKNSSKTLQNLLDVVSPYTISTYAKSSVFDKESKISLPKGYHDVSVDASSSVSSVLLAASKNLVEYPYGCAEQRSSRPVSYTH
;
A
#
# COMPACT_ATOMS: atom_id res chain seq x y z
N VAL A 1 -36.74 33.88 -3.05
CA VAL A 1 -35.65 33.84 -4.06
C VAL A 1 -34.74 32.74 -3.68
N ASN A 2 -34.80 31.61 -4.40
CA ASN A 2 -33.83 30.51 -4.24
C ASN A 2 -32.58 30.86 -5.03
N SER A 3 -31.48 31.13 -4.34
CA SER A 3 -30.17 31.32 -4.95
C SER A 3 -29.42 29.97 -4.96
N GLU A 4 -29.26 29.39 -6.13
CA GLU A 4 -28.45 28.17 -6.31
C GLU A 4 -26.99 28.60 -6.57
N ILE A 5 -26.09 28.29 -5.66
CA ILE A 5 -24.65 28.48 -5.84
C ILE A 5 -24.07 27.21 -6.48
N LYS A 6 -23.72 27.27 -7.76
CA LYS A 6 -22.99 26.20 -8.45
C LYS A 6 -21.50 26.42 -8.26
N VAL A 7 -20.86 25.58 -7.43
CA VAL A 7 -19.41 25.50 -7.38
C VAL A 7 -18.95 24.59 -8.50
N LYS A 8 -18.23 25.12 -9.49
CA LYS A 8 -17.73 24.37 -10.63
C LYS A 8 -16.22 24.55 -10.73
N ASP A 9 -15.50 23.46 -10.65
CA ASP A 9 -14.06 23.42 -10.93
C ASP A 9 -13.84 23.59 -12.45
N ASP A 10 -12.95 24.49 -12.84
CA ASP A 10 -12.57 24.70 -14.24
C ASP A 10 -11.88 23.47 -14.85
N VAL A 11 -11.09 22.76 -14.03
CA VAL A 11 -10.40 21.53 -14.42
C VAL A 11 -10.63 20.46 -13.35
N ILE A 12 -11.13 19.32 -13.79
CA ILE A 12 -11.30 18.14 -12.94
C ILE A 12 -10.09 17.22 -13.14
N ILE A 13 -9.49 16.78 -12.04
CA ILE A 13 -8.35 15.86 -12.00
C ILE A 13 -8.86 14.49 -11.53
N LYS A 14 -8.64 13.45 -12.32
CA LYS A 14 -8.99 12.06 -11.96
C LYS A 14 -7.79 11.15 -12.21
N PRO A 15 -7.03 10.77 -11.18
CA PRO A 15 -5.98 9.75 -11.28
C PRO A 15 -6.62 8.37 -11.32
N SER A 16 -5.89 7.38 -11.83
CA SER A 16 -6.24 5.98 -11.64
C SER A 16 -6.18 5.62 -10.15
N ALA A 17 -7.19 4.88 -9.68
CA ALA A 17 -7.19 4.36 -8.32
C ALA A 17 -6.18 3.21 -8.21
N LEU A 18 -5.07 3.48 -7.55
CA LEU A 18 -4.05 2.49 -7.19
C LEU A 18 -4.03 2.37 -5.67
N VAL A 19 -3.88 1.16 -5.16
CA VAL A 19 -3.88 0.89 -3.72
C VAL A 19 -2.47 0.58 -3.23
N TYR A 20 -1.76 -0.29 -3.95
CA TYR A 20 -0.38 -0.65 -3.63
C TYR A 20 0.38 -1.09 -4.89
N LEU A 21 1.70 -1.09 -4.79
CA LEU A 21 2.64 -1.69 -5.74
C LEU A 21 3.59 -2.62 -5.00
N LEU A 22 4.14 -3.61 -5.68
CA LEU A 22 5.25 -4.40 -5.15
C LEU A 22 6.57 -3.64 -5.37
N LYS A 23 7.50 -3.77 -4.44
CA LYS A 23 8.84 -3.21 -4.62
C LYS A 23 9.48 -3.75 -5.91
N GLY A 24 9.92 -2.84 -6.76
CA GLY A 24 10.49 -3.13 -8.08
C GLY A 24 9.49 -3.08 -9.22
N ASP A 25 8.19 -2.89 -8.94
CA ASP A 25 7.20 -2.74 -10.00
C ASP A 25 7.38 -1.42 -10.76
N GLU A 26 7.12 -1.50 -12.05
CA GLU A 26 6.97 -0.33 -12.94
C GLU A 26 5.59 -0.38 -13.59
N LEU A 27 4.84 0.70 -13.46
CA LEU A 27 3.46 0.80 -13.92
C LEU A 27 3.23 2.08 -14.70
N SER A 28 2.41 2.01 -15.73
CA SER A 28 1.84 3.17 -16.41
C SER A 28 0.40 3.37 -15.97
N ALA A 29 0.14 4.41 -15.19
CA ALA A 29 -1.18 4.80 -14.73
C ALA A 29 -1.72 5.98 -15.53
N ASN A 30 -3.03 6.16 -15.58
CA ASN A 30 -3.65 7.28 -16.27
C ASN A 30 -4.00 8.40 -15.29
N LEU A 31 -3.60 9.61 -15.65
CA LEU A 31 -4.09 10.85 -15.08
C LEU A 31 -5.07 11.48 -16.09
N ARG A 32 -6.34 11.52 -15.75
CA ARG A 32 -7.35 12.12 -16.63
C ARG A 32 -7.64 13.55 -16.19
N LEU A 33 -7.51 14.48 -17.14
CA LEU A 33 -7.85 15.88 -16.96
C LEU A 33 -9.08 16.23 -17.81
N ILE A 34 -10.02 16.93 -17.22
CA ILE A 34 -11.26 17.33 -17.88
C ILE A 34 -11.39 18.86 -17.77
N ASN A 35 -11.35 19.54 -18.89
CA ASN A 35 -11.67 20.96 -18.98
C ASN A 35 -13.21 21.11 -18.95
N THR A 36 -13.74 21.82 -17.98
CA THR A 36 -15.19 22.02 -17.83
C THR A 36 -15.64 23.38 -18.36
N THR A 37 -14.70 24.14 -18.93
CA THR A 37 -14.96 25.49 -19.46
C THR A 37 -15.07 25.50 -20.98
N ASN A 38 -15.58 26.59 -21.51
CA ASN A 38 -15.69 26.83 -22.94
C ASN A 38 -14.45 27.51 -23.56
N THR A 39 -13.33 27.54 -22.81
CA THR A 39 -12.06 28.15 -23.26
C THR A 39 -10.93 27.13 -23.23
N ASP A 40 -9.92 27.34 -24.04
CA ASP A 40 -8.70 26.53 -24.00
C ASP A 40 -8.00 26.69 -22.64
N LYS A 41 -7.45 25.59 -22.12
CA LYS A 41 -6.63 25.56 -20.91
C LYS A 41 -5.22 25.07 -21.21
N ASN A 42 -4.24 25.90 -20.91
CA ASN A 42 -2.82 25.54 -20.95
C ASN A 42 -2.36 25.29 -19.52
N LEU A 43 -2.07 24.05 -19.20
CA LEU A 43 -1.82 23.59 -17.85
C LEU A 43 -0.38 23.09 -17.73
N THR A 44 0.21 23.34 -16.57
CA THR A 44 1.46 22.70 -16.16
C THR A 44 1.11 21.59 -15.15
N ILE A 45 1.68 20.40 -15.38
CA ILE A 45 1.52 19.22 -14.52
C ILE A 45 2.83 19.06 -13.74
N ASN A 46 2.75 19.11 -12.42
CA ASN A 46 3.86 18.81 -11.53
C ASN A 46 3.49 17.66 -10.63
N VAL A 47 4.41 16.70 -10.46
CA VAL A 47 4.22 15.55 -9.58
C VAL A 47 5.35 15.48 -8.58
N ALA A 48 5.02 15.56 -7.31
CA ALA A 48 5.93 15.31 -6.19
C ALA A 48 5.58 13.98 -5.55
N SER A 49 6.58 13.16 -5.22
CA SER A 49 6.39 11.85 -4.61
C SER A 49 7.31 11.64 -3.43
N SER A 50 6.92 10.76 -2.51
CA SER A 50 7.76 10.26 -1.44
C SER A 50 8.97 9.49 -1.99
N LYS A 51 10.01 9.31 -1.18
CA LYS A 51 11.28 8.68 -1.58
C LYS A 51 11.17 7.23 -2.09
N ASN A 52 10.12 6.53 -1.70
CA ASN A 52 9.85 5.15 -2.11
C ASN A 52 9.13 5.04 -3.47
N LEU A 53 8.79 6.16 -4.08
CA LEU A 53 8.18 6.23 -5.40
C LEU A 53 8.99 7.15 -6.31
N ASN A 54 9.11 6.78 -7.59
CA ASN A 54 9.59 7.67 -8.64
C ASN A 54 8.49 7.80 -9.69
N ILE A 55 8.01 9.02 -9.92
CA ILE A 55 6.89 9.27 -10.84
C ILE A 55 7.33 10.26 -11.90
N LYS A 56 7.13 9.88 -13.16
CA LYS A 56 7.41 10.71 -14.33
C LYS A 56 6.14 10.91 -15.14
N THR A 57 5.95 12.11 -15.63
CA THR A 57 4.83 12.46 -16.51
C THR A 57 5.22 13.56 -17.49
N GLN A 58 4.36 13.86 -18.41
CA GLN A 58 4.46 15.01 -19.29
C GLN A 58 4.18 16.29 -18.47
N GLU A 59 5.02 17.30 -18.59
CA GLU A 59 4.93 18.54 -17.81
C GLU A 59 3.83 19.51 -18.26
N ASN A 60 3.43 19.45 -19.52
CA ASN A 60 2.47 20.40 -20.10
C ASN A 60 1.26 19.68 -20.70
N ALA A 61 0.09 20.26 -20.49
CA ALA A 61 -1.17 19.76 -21.00
C ALA A 61 -1.98 20.90 -21.62
N ASN A 62 -2.35 20.72 -22.89
CA ASN A 62 -3.26 21.64 -23.58
C ASN A 62 -4.61 20.93 -23.72
N LEU A 63 -5.66 21.53 -23.21
CA LEU A 63 -7.02 21.02 -23.26
C LEU A 63 -7.91 22.02 -24.00
N LYS A 64 -8.59 21.56 -25.03
CA LYS A 64 -9.65 22.30 -25.71
C LYS A 64 -10.87 22.48 -24.82
N PRO A 65 -11.82 23.36 -25.20
CA PRO A 65 -13.08 23.49 -24.48
C PRO A 65 -13.78 22.14 -24.31
N PHE A 66 -14.19 21.82 -23.08
CA PHE A 66 -14.86 20.56 -22.71
C PHE A 66 -14.10 19.27 -23.05
N GLU A 67 -12.80 19.37 -23.31
CA GLU A 67 -11.97 18.18 -23.61
C GLU A 67 -11.72 17.36 -22.36
N ASN A 68 -11.75 16.03 -22.56
CA ASN A 68 -11.36 15.02 -21.60
C ASN A 68 -10.17 14.26 -22.17
N LYS A 69 -9.00 14.39 -21.55
CA LYS A 69 -7.74 13.86 -22.04
C LYS A 69 -6.99 13.09 -20.96
N ALA A 70 -6.43 11.95 -21.34
CA ALA A 70 -5.61 11.13 -20.46
C ALA A 70 -4.12 11.42 -20.69
N PHE A 71 -3.38 11.50 -19.61
CA PHE A 71 -1.92 11.62 -19.54
C PHE A 71 -1.36 10.42 -18.80
N VAL A 72 -0.18 9.97 -19.18
CA VAL A 72 0.44 8.80 -18.56
C VAL A 72 1.33 9.24 -17.41
N LEU A 73 1.12 8.64 -16.23
CA LEU A 73 2.03 8.65 -15.10
C LEU A 73 2.85 7.35 -15.13
N LYS A 74 4.16 7.44 -15.34
CA LYS A 74 5.07 6.30 -15.20
C LYS A 74 5.52 6.25 -13.74
N ILE A 75 5.16 5.20 -13.03
CA ILE A 75 5.39 5.02 -11.61
C ILE A 75 6.34 3.85 -11.41
N SER A 76 7.43 4.06 -10.69
CA SER A 76 8.38 3.02 -10.28
C SER A 76 8.38 2.93 -8.76
N ALA A 77 8.21 1.71 -8.23
CA ALA A 77 8.21 1.41 -6.81
C ALA A 77 9.64 1.06 -6.34
N LEU A 78 10.28 1.94 -5.56
CA LEU A 78 11.71 1.84 -5.22
C LEU A 78 11.95 1.10 -3.90
N GLU A 79 11.26 1.53 -2.83
CA GLU A 79 11.44 1.01 -1.48
C GLU A 79 10.09 0.72 -0.82
N THR A 80 10.04 -0.30 0.03
CA THR A 80 8.84 -0.66 0.79
C THR A 80 8.50 0.41 1.82
N GLY A 81 7.21 0.63 2.04
CA GLY A 81 6.68 1.55 3.04
C GLY A 81 5.47 2.33 2.54
N ALA A 82 4.90 3.13 3.43
CA ALA A 82 3.83 4.04 3.09
C ALA A 82 4.33 5.06 2.07
N GLY A 83 3.63 5.16 0.95
CA GLY A 83 3.96 6.05 -0.14
C GLY A 83 2.83 7.04 -0.39
N GLU A 84 3.23 8.22 -0.84
CA GLU A 84 2.29 9.25 -1.28
C GLU A 84 2.83 9.99 -2.49
N TYR A 85 1.93 10.52 -3.28
CA TYR A 85 2.29 11.46 -4.33
C TYR A 85 1.23 12.53 -4.51
N ASN A 86 1.69 13.72 -4.86
CA ASN A 86 0.88 14.89 -5.08
C ASN A 86 0.93 15.28 -6.56
N VAL A 87 -0.22 15.36 -7.18
CA VAL A 87 -0.36 15.87 -8.55
C VAL A 87 -0.85 17.32 -8.46
N THR A 88 -0.04 18.25 -8.89
CA THR A 88 -0.39 19.67 -8.95
C THR A 88 -0.58 20.07 -10.40
N ILE A 89 -1.76 20.59 -10.70
CA ILE A 89 -2.11 21.18 -11.99
C ILE A 89 -2.25 22.68 -11.80
N SER A 90 -1.54 23.44 -12.59
CA SER A 90 -1.59 24.90 -12.54
C SER A 90 -1.80 25.53 -13.91
N ASP A 91 -2.55 26.61 -13.95
CA ASP A 91 -2.61 27.55 -15.05
C ASP A 91 -2.10 28.93 -14.57
N LYS A 92 -2.26 29.98 -15.38
CA LYS A 92 -1.80 31.34 -15.03
C LYS A 92 -2.48 31.91 -13.80
N ASN A 93 -3.70 31.46 -13.46
CA ASN A 93 -4.58 32.09 -12.46
C ASN A 93 -4.92 31.15 -11.29
N SER A 94 -4.71 29.86 -11.44
CA SER A 94 -5.14 28.87 -10.46
C SER A 94 -4.18 27.69 -10.36
N SER A 95 -4.15 27.07 -9.20
CA SER A 95 -3.41 25.82 -8.94
C SER A 95 -4.25 24.90 -8.11
N LYS A 96 -4.27 23.63 -8.48
CA LYS A 96 -4.99 22.57 -7.77
C LYS A 96 -4.07 21.39 -7.54
N THR A 97 -3.99 20.95 -6.29
CA THR A 97 -3.21 19.77 -5.88
C THR A 97 -4.14 18.66 -5.43
N LEU A 98 -3.85 17.45 -5.89
CA LEU A 98 -4.50 16.22 -5.44
C LEU A 98 -3.46 15.31 -4.81
N GLN A 99 -3.70 14.91 -3.57
CA GLN A 99 -2.88 13.95 -2.83
C GLN A 99 -3.41 12.54 -3.04
N ASN A 100 -2.52 11.59 -3.26
CA ASN A 100 -2.82 10.18 -3.41
C ASN A 100 -1.89 9.35 -2.54
N LEU A 101 -2.45 8.34 -1.89
CA LEU A 101 -1.70 7.33 -1.14
C LEU A 101 -1.44 6.14 -2.04
N LEU A 102 -0.22 5.62 -2.01
CA LEU A 102 0.20 4.48 -2.81
C LEU A 102 1.32 3.73 -2.08
N ASP A 103 0.95 2.73 -1.34
CA ASP A 103 1.89 1.94 -0.56
C ASP A 103 2.75 1.04 -1.43
N VAL A 104 4.02 0.89 -1.06
CA VAL A 104 4.92 -0.08 -1.67
C VAL A 104 5.13 -1.23 -0.70
N VAL A 105 4.72 -2.42 -1.10
CA VAL A 105 4.81 -3.63 -0.29
C VAL A 105 5.91 -4.56 -0.77
N SER A 106 6.39 -5.42 0.14
CA SER A 106 7.40 -6.42 -0.21
C SER A 106 6.79 -7.49 -1.12
N PRO A 107 7.47 -7.89 -2.21
CA PRO A 107 7.05 -9.02 -3.03
C PRO A 107 7.27 -10.37 -2.33
N TYR A 108 7.94 -10.37 -1.17
CA TYR A 108 8.26 -11.58 -0.45
C TYR A 108 7.26 -11.86 0.66
N THR A 109 6.81 -13.08 0.72
CA THR A 109 5.99 -13.58 1.82
C THR A 109 6.88 -13.92 3.01
N ILE A 110 6.44 -13.58 4.22
CA ILE A 110 7.08 -14.06 5.44
C ILE A 110 6.81 -15.56 5.54
N SER A 111 7.86 -16.37 5.60
CA SER A 111 7.74 -17.80 5.88
C SER A 111 8.33 -18.13 7.24
N THR A 112 7.65 -18.98 8.00
CA THR A 112 8.11 -19.46 9.29
C THR A 112 8.60 -20.89 9.14
N TYR A 113 9.82 -21.16 9.61
CA TYR A 113 10.36 -22.49 9.73
C TYR A 113 10.42 -22.86 11.20
N ALA A 114 9.76 -23.92 11.59
CA ALA A 114 9.78 -24.45 12.95
C ALA A 114 10.38 -25.85 12.95
N LYS A 115 11.28 -26.11 13.88
CA LYS A 115 11.86 -27.43 14.14
C LYS A 115 11.89 -27.70 15.63
N SER A 116 11.35 -28.82 16.04
CA SER A 116 11.42 -29.28 17.42
C SER A 116 12.25 -30.58 17.52
N SER A 117 12.95 -30.76 18.62
CA SER A 117 13.65 -32.00 18.94
C SER A 117 13.67 -32.22 20.46
N VAL A 118 13.73 -33.48 20.85
CA VAL A 118 13.98 -33.86 22.24
C VAL A 118 15.47 -34.15 22.38
N PHE A 119 16.10 -33.64 23.40
CA PHE A 119 17.52 -33.86 23.66
C PHE A 119 17.78 -34.08 25.15
N ASP A 120 18.83 -34.81 25.43
CA ASP A 120 19.24 -35.16 26.82
C ASP A 120 20.29 -34.17 27.35
N LYS A 121 21.34 -33.89 26.56
CA LYS A 121 22.43 -32.99 26.96
C LYS A 121 22.60 -31.83 25.98
N GLU A 122 22.66 -32.10 24.71
CA GLU A 122 22.81 -31.07 23.67
C GLU A 122 22.06 -31.45 22.39
N SER A 123 21.65 -30.46 21.64
CA SER A 123 21.08 -30.64 20.30
C SER A 123 21.58 -29.54 19.36
N LYS A 124 21.90 -29.94 18.12
CA LYS A 124 22.29 -29.00 17.06
C LYS A 124 21.13 -28.83 16.08
N ILE A 125 20.69 -27.61 15.91
CA ILE A 125 19.62 -27.25 14.97
C ILE A 125 20.27 -26.47 13.83
N SER A 126 20.15 -26.98 12.60
CA SER A 126 20.56 -26.27 11.41
C SER A 126 19.34 -25.52 10.86
N LEU A 127 19.50 -24.22 10.63
CA LEU A 127 18.51 -23.39 10.01
C LEU A 127 18.77 -23.25 8.51
N PRO A 128 17.75 -23.21 7.67
CA PRO A 128 17.90 -22.86 6.26
C PRO A 128 18.48 -21.46 6.11
N LYS A 129 19.19 -21.21 5.01
CA LYS A 129 19.70 -19.85 4.71
C LYS A 129 18.55 -18.89 4.48
N GLY A 130 18.72 -17.63 4.93
CA GLY A 130 17.76 -16.54 4.67
C GLY A 130 16.79 -16.23 5.80
N TYR A 131 16.84 -16.94 6.92
CA TYR A 131 16.07 -16.59 8.11
C TYR A 131 16.82 -15.54 8.94
N HIS A 132 16.12 -14.50 9.37
CA HIS A 132 16.70 -13.35 10.08
C HIS A 132 16.29 -13.30 11.56
N ASP A 133 15.06 -13.72 11.85
CA ASP A 133 14.54 -13.73 13.21
C ASP A 133 14.45 -15.17 13.70
N VAL A 134 15.21 -15.47 14.76
CA VAL A 134 15.28 -16.80 15.34
C VAL A 134 14.89 -16.72 16.79
N SER A 135 13.88 -17.50 17.18
CA SER A 135 13.58 -17.77 18.59
C SER A 135 13.84 -19.22 18.92
N VAL A 136 14.40 -19.47 20.10
CA VAL A 136 14.66 -20.81 20.60
C VAL A 136 14.01 -20.95 21.97
N ASP A 137 13.07 -21.89 22.06
CA ASP A 137 12.41 -22.22 23.32
C ASP A 137 12.89 -23.60 23.78
N ALA A 138 13.48 -23.68 24.97
CA ALA A 138 13.91 -24.93 25.59
C ALA A 138 13.12 -25.14 26.88
N SER A 139 12.67 -26.37 27.08
CA SER A 139 11.87 -26.72 28.25
C SER A 139 12.12 -28.18 28.67
N SER A 140 12.06 -28.41 29.95
CA SER A 140 12.09 -29.74 30.55
C SER A 140 10.72 -30.42 30.65
N SER A 141 9.65 -29.76 30.19
CA SER A 141 8.29 -30.25 30.34
C SER A 141 7.52 -30.18 29.01
N VAL A 142 6.75 -31.22 28.73
CA VAL A 142 5.81 -31.27 27.60
C VAL A 142 4.71 -30.20 27.72
N SER A 143 4.39 -29.80 28.93
CA SER A 143 3.36 -28.76 29.18
C SER A 143 3.70 -27.42 28.54
N SER A 144 4.96 -27.05 28.46
CA SER A 144 5.38 -25.80 27.84
C SER A 144 5.23 -25.82 26.31
N VAL A 145 5.43 -26.99 25.69
CA VAL A 145 5.20 -27.18 24.25
C VAL A 145 3.71 -27.00 23.94
N LEU A 146 2.85 -27.54 24.78
CA LEU A 146 1.40 -27.37 24.66
C LEU A 146 0.98 -25.89 24.88
N LEU A 147 1.61 -25.20 25.82
CA LEU A 147 1.33 -23.78 26.06
C LEU A 147 1.77 -22.91 24.88
N ALA A 148 2.95 -23.17 24.29
CA ALA A 148 3.40 -22.47 23.11
C ALA A 148 2.50 -22.72 21.89
N ALA A 149 2.06 -23.97 21.70
CA ALA A 149 1.13 -24.33 20.63
C ALA A 149 -0.24 -23.64 20.81
N SER A 150 -0.76 -23.61 22.05
CA SER A 150 -2.03 -22.95 22.35
C SER A 150 -1.96 -21.43 22.14
N LYS A 151 -0.83 -20.80 22.48
CA LYS A 151 -0.61 -19.38 22.25
C LYS A 151 -0.65 -19.05 20.75
N ASN A 152 0.01 -19.85 19.91
CA ASN A 152 -0.03 -19.67 18.45
C ASN A 152 -1.45 -19.82 17.89
N LEU A 153 -2.26 -20.74 18.43
CA LEU A 153 -3.66 -20.91 18.03
C LEU A 153 -4.55 -19.72 18.41
N VAL A 154 -4.28 -19.10 19.57
CA VAL A 154 -5.04 -17.93 20.04
C VAL A 154 -4.66 -16.66 19.27
N GLU A 155 -3.38 -16.48 18.98
CA GLU A 155 -2.83 -15.27 18.33
C GLU A 155 -2.89 -15.30 16.81
N TYR A 156 -3.30 -16.41 16.18
CA TYR A 156 -3.34 -16.52 14.71
C TYR A 156 -4.36 -15.55 14.09
N PRO A 157 -3.90 -14.51 13.36
CA PRO A 157 -4.78 -13.41 12.95
C PRO A 157 -5.69 -13.76 11.75
N TYR A 158 -5.33 -14.80 10.98
CA TYR A 158 -5.99 -15.12 9.69
C TYR A 158 -6.88 -16.36 9.75
N GLY A 159 -7.37 -16.72 10.92
CA GLY A 159 -8.22 -17.91 11.09
C GLY A 159 -9.50 -17.86 10.25
N CYS A 160 -9.79 -18.96 9.53
CA CYS A 160 -11.10 -19.18 8.90
C CYS A 160 -12.22 -19.27 9.98
N ALA A 161 -13.48 -19.30 9.56
CA ALA A 161 -14.61 -19.33 10.51
C ALA A 161 -14.53 -20.51 11.49
N GLU A 162 -14.08 -21.67 11.05
CA GLU A 162 -13.87 -22.86 11.90
C GLU A 162 -12.75 -22.64 12.92
N GLN A 163 -11.62 -22.08 12.50
CA GLN A 163 -10.50 -21.78 13.39
C GLN A 163 -10.88 -20.69 14.40
N ARG A 164 -11.72 -19.73 14.01
CA ARG A 164 -12.22 -18.69 14.90
C ARG A 164 -13.23 -19.24 15.91
N SER A 165 -14.06 -20.21 15.52
CA SER A 165 -15.04 -20.83 16.42
C SER A 165 -14.42 -21.81 17.43
N SER A 166 -13.25 -22.40 17.09
CA SER A 166 -12.50 -23.30 17.98
C SER A 166 -11.52 -22.59 18.92
N ARG A 167 -11.44 -21.24 18.87
CA ARG A 167 -10.64 -20.49 19.84
C ARG A 167 -11.23 -20.62 21.24
N PRO A 168 -10.38 -20.84 22.28
CA PRO A 168 -10.87 -20.83 23.64
C PRO A 168 -11.48 -19.45 23.94
N VAL A 169 -12.76 -19.45 24.29
CA VAL A 169 -13.45 -18.23 24.75
C VAL A 169 -13.03 -18.01 26.20
N SER A 170 -12.24 -16.99 26.46
CA SER A 170 -11.94 -16.56 27.81
C SER A 170 -13.20 -15.89 28.39
N TYR A 171 -13.91 -16.59 29.23
CA TYR A 171 -14.96 -15.98 30.04
C TYR A 171 -14.29 -15.20 31.19
N THR A 172 -14.19 -13.89 31.03
CA THR A 172 -13.98 -13.00 32.18
C THR A 172 -15.29 -12.85 32.89
N HIS A 173 -15.34 -13.39 34.10
CA HIS A 173 -16.39 -13.07 35.09
C HIS A 173 -16.08 -11.75 35.79
#